data_c2c07ecd772f36a85dbfd5fbdc8c3bd4
#
_entry.id   c2c07ecd772f36a85dbfd5fbdc8c3bd4
#
_cell.length_a   1.000
_cell.length_b   1.000
_cell.length_c   1.000
_cell.angle_alpha   90.00
_cell.angle_beta   90.00
_cell.angle_gamma   90.00
#
_symmetry.space_group_name_H-M   'P 1'
#
loop_
_entity.id
_entity.type
_entity.pdbx_description
1 polymer ?
#
loop_
_entity_poly.entity_id
_entity_poly.type
_entity_poly.pdbx_seq_one_letter_code
_entity_poly.pdbx_strand_id
1 'polypeptide(L)'
;DFARIRDDIYQATGVESVYYRFPGGSSNTVSNIDMHEFIDYLDSQGVEYFDWNVSSGDGGSSNLSIDTLLENCTEDIDTRDTSIILLHDSAEKPTTVEALPDIIENILARPDTVILPITENTRPVHHVE
;
A
#
# COMPACT_ATOMS: atom_id res chain seq x y z
N ASP A 1 -9.15 0.56 16.76
CA ASP A 1 -8.32 1.46 17.53
C ASP A 1 -7.59 2.53 16.68
N PHE A 2 -8.26 2.97 15.64
CA PHE A 2 -7.78 3.96 14.68
C PHE A 2 -7.36 5.29 15.34
N ALA A 3 -8.19 5.83 16.24
CA ALA A 3 -7.92 7.11 16.89
C ALA A 3 -6.61 7.08 17.71
N ARG A 4 -6.32 5.95 18.35
CA ARG A 4 -5.10 5.78 19.14
C ARG A 4 -3.85 5.77 18.25
N ILE A 5 -3.84 5.00 17.17
CA ILE A 5 -2.66 4.95 16.30
C ILE A 5 -2.42 6.29 15.59
N ARG A 6 -3.49 7.00 15.27
CA ARG A 6 -3.39 8.35 14.71
C ARG A 6 -2.75 9.34 15.69
N ASP A 7 -3.14 9.26 16.97
CA ASP A 7 -2.53 10.07 18.03
C ASP A 7 -1.07 9.69 18.27
N ASP A 8 -0.74 8.39 18.33
CA ASP A 8 0.63 7.91 18.50
C ASP A 8 1.54 8.43 17.36
N ILE A 9 1.06 8.42 16.11
CA ILE A 9 1.78 8.99 14.97
C ILE A 9 1.98 10.50 15.16
N TYR A 10 0.94 11.21 15.54
CA TYR A 10 1.03 12.65 15.78
C TYR A 10 2.02 12.99 16.89
N GLN A 11 2.01 12.27 18.00
CA GLN A 11 2.96 12.48 19.11
C GLN A 11 4.40 12.22 18.66
N ALA A 12 4.62 11.24 17.80
CA ALA A 12 5.95 10.87 17.32
C ALA A 12 6.50 11.82 16.23
N THR A 13 5.63 12.37 15.38
CA THR A 13 6.04 13.04 14.15
C THR A 13 5.56 14.48 14.04
N GLY A 14 4.55 14.89 14.81
CA GLY A 14 3.86 16.17 14.65
C GLY A 14 2.93 16.23 13.42
N VAL A 15 2.74 15.12 12.71
CA VAL A 15 1.89 15.02 11.51
C VAL A 15 0.62 14.27 11.82
N GLU A 16 -0.52 14.89 11.53
CA GLU A 16 -1.80 14.21 11.59
C GLU A 16 -2.00 13.37 10.32
N SER A 17 -2.08 12.04 10.48
CA SER A 17 -2.27 11.13 9.36
C SER A 17 -3.68 11.27 8.78
N VAL A 18 -3.77 11.45 7.48
CA VAL A 18 -5.02 11.52 6.70
C VAL A 18 -5.13 10.38 5.69
N TYR A 19 -4.21 9.43 5.75
CA TYR A 19 -4.20 8.24 4.88
C TYR A 19 -4.21 6.98 5.73
N TYR A 20 -4.93 5.98 5.24
CA TYR A 20 -5.08 4.71 5.94
C TYR A 20 -5.05 3.53 4.96
N ARG A 21 -4.59 2.39 5.42
CA ARG A 21 -4.70 1.12 4.70
C ARG A 21 -5.25 0.06 5.64
N PHE A 22 -6.35 -0.57 5.23
CA PHE A 22 -6.89 -1.70 5.98
C PHE A 22 -5.93 -2.88 5.95
N PRO A 23 -5.59 -3.49 7.09
CA PRO A 23 -4.88 -4.76 7.11
C PRO A 23 -5.64 -5.82 6.29
N GLY A 24 -4.98 -6.43 5.31
CA GLY A 24 -5.63 -7.34 4.37
C GLY A 24 -6.48 -6.68 3.29
N GLY A 25 -6.49 -5.34 3.22
CA GLY A 25 -7.28 -4.55 2.27
C GLY A 25 -8.72 -4.32 2.70
N SER A 26 -9.41 -3.43 2.02
CA SER A 26 -10.82 -3.13 2.28
C SER A 26 -11.75 -4.32 1.96
N SER A 27 -11.32 -5.23 1.10
CA SER A 27 -12.07 -6.45 0.73
C SER A 27 -11.73 -7.67 1.60
N ASN A 28 -11.04 -7.48 2.75
CA ASN A 28 -10.71 -8.59 3.63
C ASN A 28 -11.97 -9.33 4.15
N THR A 29 -11.81 -10.60 4.44
CA THR A 29 -12.90 -11.49 4.92
C THR A 29 -12.81 -11.81 6.41
N VAL A 30 -11.89 -11.17 7.13
CA VAL A 30 -11.69 -11.42 8.58
C VAL A 30 -12.55 -10.54 9.47
N SER A 31 -13.08 -9.44 8.93
CA SER A 31 -14.02 -8.58 9.66
C SER A 31 -15.38 -9.26 9.80
N ASN A 32 -15.96 -9.15 11.01
CA ASN A 32 -17.34 -9.54 11.29
C ASN A 32 -18.33 -8.37 11.12
N ILE A 33 -17.83 -7.19 10.78
CA ILE A 33 -18.58 -5.96 10.56
C ILE A 33 -18.46 -5.61 9.09
N ASP A 34 -19.52 -5.07 8.51
CA ASP A 34 -19.50 -4.58 7.13
C ASP A 34 -18.39 -3.54 6.96
N MET A 35 -17.54 -3.71 5.97
CA MET A 35 -16.43 -2.80 5.72
C MET A 35 -16.88 -1.39 5.39
N HIS A 36 -18.10 -1.21 4.87
CA HIS A 36 -18.67 0.12 4.64
C HIS A 36 -18.84 0.94 5.93
N GLU A 37 -19.11 0.30 7.07
CA GLU A 37 -19.16 1.00 8.36
C GLU A 37 -17.81 1.59 8.76
N PHE A 38 -16.70 0.89 8.43
CA PHE A 38 -15.35 1.41 8.66
C PHE A 38 -14.98 2.50 7.67
N ILE A 39 -15.37 2.35 6.41
CA ILE A 39 -15.16 3.35 5.35
C ILE A 39 -15.87 4.64 5.71
N ASP A 40 -17.16 4.57 6.06
CA ASP A 40 -17.96 5.71 6.51
C ASP A 40 -17.33 6.39 7.74
N TYR A 41 -16.77 5.60 8.65
CA TYR A 41 -16.07 6.16 9.80
C TYR A 41 -14.81 6.93 9.38
N LEU A 42 -13.97 6.38 8.50
CA LEU A 42 -12.77 7.06 7.99
C LEU A 42 -13.16 8.36 7.27
N ASP A 43 -14.18 8.33 6.43
CA ASP A 43 -14.70 9.51 5.74
C ASP A 43 -15.14 10.59 6.73
N SER A 44 -15.83 10.20 7.81
CA SER A 44 -16.24 11.13 8.86
C SER A 44 -15.06 11.78 9.58
N GLN A 45 -13.89 11.16 9.54
CA GLN A 45 -12.64 11.65 10.13
C GLN A 45 -11.76 12.42 9.11
N GLY A 46 -12.20 12.55 7.86
CA GLY A 46 -11.44 13.17 6.79
C GLY A 46 -10.19 12.36 6.39
N VAL A 47 -10.28 11.04 6.46
CA VAL A 47 -9.19 10.11 6.17
C VAL A 47 -9.51 9.30 4.93
N GLU A 48 -8.61 9.37 3.92
CA GLU A 48 -8.69 8.56 2.72
C GLU A 48 -8.01 7.20 2.96
N TYR A 49 -8.63 6.12 2.48
CA TYR A 49 -7.99 4.81 2.52
C TYR A 49 -7.46 4.41 1.16
N PHE A 50 -6.41 3.60 1.18
CA PHE A 50 -5.76 3.09 -0.01
C PHE A 50 -5.65 1.56 0.07
N ASP A 51 -6.16 0.89 -0.93
CA ASP A 51 -5.77 -0.47 -1.26
C ASP A 51 -4.64 -0.40 -2.31
N TRP A 52 -4.45 -1.45 -3.09
CA TRP A 52 -3.42 -1.56 -4.10
C TRP A 52 -3.96 -2.19 -5.37
N ASN A 53 -3.31 -1.94 -6.48
CA ASN A 53 -3.59 -2.58 -7.76
C ASN A 53 -2.39 -3.36 -8.32
N VAL A 54 -1.27 -3.36 -7.59
CA VAL A 54 -0.08 -4.17 -7.88
C VAL A 54 0.33 -4.86 -6.58
N SER A 55 0.42 -6.18 -6.60
CA SER A 55 0.88 -6.96 -5.44
C SER A 55 2.24 -7.59 -5.74
N SER A 56 3.20 -7.40 -4.84
CA SER A 56 4.48 -8.12 -4.90
C SER A 56 4.32 -9.63 -4.69
N GLY A 57 3.21 -10.06 -4.07
CA GLY A 57 2.99 -11.46 -3.67
C GLY A 57 3.73 -11.87 -2.38
N ASP A 58 4.41 -10.96 -1.72
CA ASP A 58 5.22 -11.25 -0.54
C ASP A 58 4.43 -11.45 0.76
N GLY A 59 3.13 -11.18 0.73
CA GLY A 59 2.23 -11.38 1.89
C GLY A 59 1.97 -12.84 2.26
N GLY A 60 2.36 -13.79 1.42
CA GLY A 60 2.23 -15.22 1.67
C GLY A 60 3.26 -15.75 2.67
N SER A 61 3.16 -17.06 2.99
CA SER A 61 4.07 -17.73 3.94
C SER A 61 5.47 -17.98 3.39
N SER A 62 5.63 -18.01 2.05
CA SER A 62 6.91 -18.27 1.38
C SER A 62 7.68 -16.98 1.13
N ASN A 63 9.01 -17.02 1.27
CA ASN A 63 9.87 -15.97 0.75
C ASN A 63 10.02 -16.15 -0.77
N LEU A 64 9.63 -15.11 -1.51
CA LEU A 64 9.83 -15.04 -2.95
C LEU A 64 11.27 -14.64 -3.29
N SER A 65 11.75 -15.02 -4.47
CA SER A 65 13.04 -14.55 -4.97
C SER A 65 12.99 -13.07 -5.34
N ILE A 66 14.15 -12.42 -5.37
CA ILE A 66 14.28 -11.02 -5.81
C ILE A 66 13.72 -10.85 -7.23
N ASP A 67 14.04 -11.77 -8.14
CA ASP A 67 13.56 -11.72 -9.52
C ASP A 67 12.03 -11.80 -9.60
N THR A 68 11.42 -12.70 -8.81
CA THR A 68 9.95 -12.83 -8.76
C THR A 68 9.30 -11.56 -8.19
N LEU A 69 9.86 -10.98 -7.14
CA LEU A 69 9.38 -9.74 -6.54
C LEU A 69 9.47 -8.58 -7.54
N LEU A 70 10.61 -8.48 -8.24
CA LEU A 70 10.81 -7.46 -9.28
C LEU A 70 9.78 -7.61 -10.41
N GLU A 71 9.58 -8.81 -10.93
CA GLU A 71 8.60 -9.09 -11.98
C GLU A 71 7.19 -8.71 -11.51
N ASN A 72 6.74 -9.24 -10.39
CA ASN A 72 5.40 -8.97 -9.83
C ASN A 72 5.12 -7.47 -9.62
N CYS A 73 6.13 -6.72 -9.20
CA CYS A 73 5.98 -5.29 -8.94
C CYS A 73 6.01 -4.43 -10.20
N THR A 74 6.53 -4.93 -11.33
CA THR A 74 6.84 -4.09 -12.49
C THR A 74 6.21 -4.52 -13.80
N GLU A 75 5.71 -5.76 -13.92
CA GLU A 75 5.22 -6.33 -15.19
C GLU A 75 4.07 -5.51 -15.83
N ASP A 76 3.19 -4.96 -15.02
CA ASP A 76 1.99 -4.26 -15.48
C ASP A 76 2.07 -2.73 -15.40
N ILE A 77 3.19 -2.16 -14.98
CA ILE A 77 3.32 -0.71 -14.76
C ILE A 77 2.99 0.08 -16.03
N ASP A 78 3.47 -0.37 -17.18
CA ASP A 78 3.28 0.34 -18.45
C ASP A 78 1.83 0.28 -18.96
N THR A 79 0.99 -0.54 -18.35
CA THR A 79 -0.44 -0.70 -18.72
C THR A 79 -1.37 0.13 -17.85
N ARG A 80 -0.84 0.84 -16.85
CA ARG A 80 -1.62 1.57 -15.85
C ARG A 80 -1.20 3.04 -15.76
N ASP A 81 -2.17 3.91 -15.59
CA ASP A 81 -1.90 5.34 -15.33
C ASP A 81 -1.37 5.55 -13.91
N THR A 82 -1.85 4.76 -12.96
CA THR A 82 -1.44 4.80 -11.55
C THR A 82 -1.27 3.39 -11.01
N SER A 83 -0.10 3.12 -10.45
CA SER A 83 0.20 1.87 -9.76
C SER A 83 0.45 2.14 -8.27
N ILE A 84 -0.32 1.47 -7.42
CA ILE A 84 -0.09 1.43 -5.97
C ILE A 84 0.37 0.01 -5.64
N ILE A 85 1.64 -0.10 -5.24
CA ILE A 85 2.32 -1.38 -5.05
C ILE A 85 2.29 -1.76 -3.57
N LEU A 86 1.81 -2.95 -3.27
CA LEU A 86 1.84 -3.52 -1.93
C LEU A 86 3.12 -4.32 -1.71
N LEU A 87 3.85 -3.96 -0.66
CA LEU A 87 5.05 -4.63 -0.16
C LEU A 87 4.97 -4.78 1.37
N HIS A 88 5.70 -5.73 1.93
CA HIS A 88 5.79 -5.95 3.37
C HIS A 88 7.24 -5.88 3.83
N ASP A 89 7.49 -5.20 4.94
CA ASP A 89 8.82 -4.97 5.54
C ASP A 89 9.04 -5.73 6.85
N SER A 90 8.24 -6.79 7.09
CA SER A 90 8.40 -7.59 8.29
C SER A 90 9.76 -8.32 8.33
N ALA A 91 10.23 -8.64 9.53
CA ALA A 91 11.51 -9.33 9.74
C ALA A 91 11.61 -10.69 9.01
N GLU A 92 10.45 -11.28 8.67
CA GLU A 92 10.37 -12.55 7.94
C GLU A 92 10.46 -12.39 6.42
N LYS A 93 10.56 -11.15 5.93
CA LYS A 93 10.58 -10.80 4.50
C LYS A 93 11.88 -10.07 4.08
N PRO A 94 13.06 -10.62 4.38
CA PRO A 94 14.32 -9.95 4.06
C PRO A 94 14.51 -9.74 2.55
N THR A 95 14.04 -10.68 1.71
CA THR A 95 14.15 -10.56 0.25
C THR A 95 13.35 -9.41 -0.33
N THR A 96 12.25 -9.00 0.31
CA THR A 96 11.50 -7.81 -0.10
C THR A 96 12.34 -6.55 0.06
N VAL A 97 13.04 -6.42 1.20
CA VAL A 97 13.94 -5.29 1.44
C VAL A 97 15.12 -5.30 0.47
N GLU A 98 15.68 -6.48 0.19
CA GLU A 98 16.78 -6.64 -0.77
C GLU A 98 16.35 -6.32 -2.21
N ALA A 99 15.12 -6.65 -2.60
CA ALA A 99 14.57 -6.38 -3.94
C ALA A 99 14.20 -4.91 -4.16
N LEU A 100 13.96 -4.14 -3.10
CA LEU A 100 13.41 -2.78 -3.21
C LEU A 100 14.28 -1.84 -4.06
N PRO A 101 15.62 -1.80 -3.96
CA PRO A 101 16.44 -0.99 -4.85
C PRO A 101 16.23 -1.33 -6.33
N ASP A 102 16.21 -2.61 -6.68
CA ASP A 102 16.05 -3.07 -8.07
C ASP A 102 14.66 -2.71 -8.61
N ILE A 103 13.62 -2.82 -7.77
CA ILE A 103 12.25 -2.40 -8.13
C ILE A 103 12.23 -0.89 -8.42
N ILE A 104 12.81 -0.07 -7.55
CA ILE A 104 12.86 1.38 -7.72
C ILE A 104 13.63 1.75 -8.97
N GLU A 105 14.81 1.16 -9.19
CA GLU A 105 15.65 1.43 -10.37
C GLU A 105 14.93 1.04 -11.67
N ASN A 106 14.26 -0.11 -11.70
CA ASN A 106 13.47 -0.56 -12.85
C ASN A 106 12.36 0.43 -13.20
N ILE A 107 11.63 0.92 -12.19
CA ILE A 107 10.55 1.88 -12.38
C ILE A 107 11.11 3.22 -12.90
N LEU A 108 12.17 3.73 -12.27
CA LEU A 108 12.78 5.01 -12.64
C LEU A 108 13.46 4.98 -14.02
N ALA A 109 13.85 3.82 -14.52
CA ALA A 109 14.42 3.66 -15.86
C ALA A 109 13.38 3.81 -16.98
N ARG A 110 12.08 3.80 -16.66
CA ARG A 110 10.99 3.94 -17.63
C ARG A 110 10.80 5.42 -18.01
N PRO A 111 10.72 5.79 -19.30
CA PRO A 111 10.78 7.20 -19.72
C PRO A 111 9.58 8.04 -19.28
N ASP A 112 8.41 7.43 -19.13
CA ASP A 112 7.15 8.13 -18.83
C ASP A 112 6.60 7.78 -17.44
N THR A 113 7.48 7.38 -16.52
CA THR A 113 7.10 6.89 -15.20
C THR A 113 7.84 7.65 -14.11
N VAL A 114 7.12 8.01 -13.04
CA VAL A 114 7.68 8.64 -11.85
C VAL A 114 7.20 7.92 -10.61
N ILE A 115 7.99 7.97 -9.55
CA ILE A 115 7.59 7.51 -8.20
C ILE A 115 7.22 8.76 -7.41
N LEU A 116 6.00 8.81 -6.90
CA LEU A 116 5.48 9.92 -6.13
C LEU A 116 5.03 9.47 -4.74
N PRO A 117 5.13 10.33 -3.73
CA PRO A 117 4.47 10.08 -2.45
C PRO A 117 2.95 10.11 -2.60
N ILE A 118 2.24 9.46 -1.69
CA ILE A 118 0.79 9.61 -1.57
C ILE A 118 0.50 11.02 -1.06
N THR A 119 -0.34 11.75 -1.80
CA THR A 119 -0.79 13.12 -1.47
C THR A 119 -2.30 13.21 -1.69
N GLU A 120 -2.89 14.35 -1.35
CA GLU A 120 -4.31 14.65 -1.64
C GLU A 120 -4.68 14.55 -3.13
N ASN A 121 -3.70 14.63 -4.03
CA ASN A 121 -3.89 14.49 -5.47
C ASN A 121 -3.67 13.07 -5.99
N THR A 122 -3.30 12.14 -5.12
CA THR A 122 -3.12 10.74 -5.50
C THR A 122 -4.47 10.07 -5.67
N ARG A 123 -4.73 9.51 -6.85
CA ARG A 123 -5.95 8.75 -7.09
C ARG A 123 -5.90 7.46 -6.26
N PRO A 124 -6.84 7.26 -5.31
CA PRO A 124 -6.86 6.05 -4.51
C PRO A 124 -7.28 4.83 -5.33
N VAL A 125 -6.90 3.67 -4.84
CA VAL A 125 -7.41 2.37 -5.29
C VAL A 125 -8.26 1.80 -4.17
N HIS A 126 -9.51 1.51 -4.45
CA HIS A 126 -10.45 0.91 -3.52
C HIS A 126 -10.88 -0.47 -4.03
N HIS A 127 -10.73 -1.51 -3.21
CA HIS A 127 -11.27 -2.84 -3.50
C HIS A 127 -12.76 -2.92 -3.15
N VAL A 128 -13.18 -2.13 -2.16
CA VAL A 128 -14.58 -1.89 -1.77
C VAL A 128 -14.82 -0.39 -1.82
N GLU A 129 -15.87 0.01 -2.51
CA GLU A 129 -16.33 1.39 -2.62
C GLU A 129 -17.55 1.64 -1.75
#